data_2fab14ea72725493ff2f0b23d338f14f
#
_entry.id   2fab14ea72725493ff2f0b23d338f14f
#
_cell.length_a   1.000
_cell.length_b   1.000
_cell.length_c   1.000
_cell.angle_alpha   90.00
_cell.angle_beta   90.00
_cell.angle_gamma   90.00
#
_symmetry.space_group_name_H-M   'P 1'
#
loop_
_entity.id
_entity.type
_entity.pdbx_description
1 polymer ?
#
loop_
_entity_poly.entity_id
_entity_poly.type
_entity_poly.pdbx_seq_one_letter_code
_entity_poly.pdbx_strand_id
1 'polypeptide(L)'
;MNKPLRKLGLEIWAWRASQQPNSGDDIPRLPRSGEPQRVSIATSRGHESRPVGWRPEFSATSVEKFRSKRNDFLNRWNKFDPNSLSVSDAVDHRLLGSLLSRVYWELDVMRSWERDALFWIDQALGPYMDLLLDPMEFSEQRATSVIKALENVPAIFSEACSALEETAVAPFAQAAIEQLSSGVDIRGGKFPDIGERIAMSTGALESHIPVPMHERLALASKKAGESAEEFRNWLESRVDSMKTSTAVGRDVFIWFLRNVSIMHESPEDLVDGARREYCRSLVWEKLSNHLSSSVPLPPLPNSAKEQCEIEARDEQSIRDFYVNNRLLSQPDNLGHYLNAPIPDYLAPVGFLAVTNDLTDEYRLDQNGVSYVPDPSLDLGYFHAANARDPRAGIIHEGVHYQQLALGYRHENPLRRRY
;
A
#
# COMPACT_ATOMS: atom_id res chain seq x y z
N MET A 1 16.74 -24.99 11.12
CA MET A 1 16.38 -23.58 11.45
C MET A 1 16.91 -23.24 12.85
N ASN A 2 17.64 -22.15 12.97
CA ASN A 2 18.20 -21.67 14.24
C ASN A 2 17.07 -21.14 15.16
N LYS A 3 16.76 -21.88 16.24
CA LYS A 3 15.65 -21.54 17.15
C LYS A 3 15.78 -20.14 17.78
N PRO A 4 16.96 -19.71 18.29
CA PRO A 4 17.16 -18.36 18.82
C PRO A 4 16.94 -17.26 17.78
N LEU A 5 17.44 -17.42 16.55
CA LEU A 5 17.25 -16.46 15.47
C LEU A 5 15.77 -16.33 15.09
N ARG A 6 15.07 -17.47 14.97
CA ARG A 6 13.63 -17.48 14.71
C ARG A 6 12.85 -16.76 15.79
N LYS A 7 13.17 -17.00 17.08
CA LYS A 7 12.52 -16.30 18.20
C LYS A 7 12.72 -14.78 18.09
N LEU A 8 13.96 -14.35 17.86
CA LEU A 8 14.27 -12.92 17.65
C LEU A 8 13.46 -12.35 16.49
N GLY A 9 13.40 -13.04 15.36
CA GLY A 9 12.64 -12.59 14.19
C GLY A 9 11.16 -12.42 14.46
N LEU A 10 10.53 -13.35 15.19
CA LEU A 10 9.11 -13.22 15.57
C LEU A 10 8.86 -12.03 16.51
N GLU A 11 9.78 -11.77 17.46
CA GLU A 11 9.70 -10.61 18.35
C GLU A 11 9.86 -9.29 17.57
N ILE A 12 10.77 -9.23 16.59
CA ILE A 12 10.93 -8.07 15.71
C ILE A 12 9.65 -7.83 14.89
N TRP A 13 9.06 -8.87 14.33
CA TRP A 13 7.83 -8.75 13.55
C TRP A 13 6.64 -8.29 14.40
N ALA A 14 6.46 -8.84 15.60
CA ALA A 14 5.40 -8.40 16.53
C ALA A 14 5.57 -6.91 16.89
N TRP A 15 6.81 -6.49 17.15
CA TRP A 15 7.10 -5.08 17.38
C TRP A 15 6.83 -4.22 16.15
N ARG A 16 7.27 -4.67 14.97
CA ARG A 16 7.06 -3.93 13.71
C ARG A 16 5.56 -3.73 13.44
N ALA A 17 4.72 -4.74 13.69
CA ALA A 17 3.28 -4.64 13.56
C ALA A 17 2.67 -3.49 14.39
N SER A 18 3.25 -3.19 15.57
CA SER A 18 2.79 -2.08 16.42
C SER A 18 3.35 -0.71 16.02
N GLN A 19 4.38 -0.65 15.17
CA GLN A 19 5.17 0.56 14.92
C GLN A 19 5.16 0.99 13.45
N GLN A 20 4.95 0.08 12.50
CA GLN A 20 5.04 0.40 11.08
C GLN A 20 4.04 1.47 10.68
N PRO A 21 4.47 2.56 10.02
CA PRO A 21 3.55 3.54 9.46
C PRO A 21 2.67 2.91 8.40
N ASN A 22 1.50 3.50 8.17
CA ASN A 22 0.73 3.22 6.97
C ASN A 22 1.47 3.77 5.75
N SER A 23 1.59 2.99 4.69
CA SER A 23 2.32 3.38 3.49
C SER A 23 1.80 2.60 2.29
N GLY A 24 1.71 3.25 1.14
CA GLY A 24 1.44 2.59 -0.14
C GLY A 24 2.55 1.60 -0.55
N ASP A 25 3.76 1.78 -0.01
CA ASP A 25 4.89 0.83 -0.14
C ASP A 25 4.85 -0.20 0.99
N ASP A 26 3.91 -1.11 0.90
CA ASP A 26 3.57 -2.10 1.92
C ASP A 26 4.57 -3.25 2.08
N ILE A 27 5.81 -3.05 1.83
CA ILE A 27 6.83 -4.08 2.05
C ILE A 27 7.64 -3.76 3.31
N PRO A 28 7.59 -4.61 4.32
CA PRO A 28 6.85 -5.86 4.46
C PRO A 28 5.38 -5.65 4.83
N ARG A 29 4.51 -6.43 4.23
CA ARG A 29 3.06 -6.33 4.46
C ARG A 29 2.68 -6.81 5.86
N LEU A 30 1.87 -6.02 6.53
CA LEU A 30 1.27 -6.35 7.81
C LEU A 30 -0.24 -6.51 7.67
N PRO A 31 -0.89 -7.27 8.59
CA PRO A 31 -2.34 -7.34 8.61
C PRO A 31 -2.96 -5.96 8.75
N ARG A 32 -4.04 -5.71 8.02
CA ARG A 32 -4.80 -4.47 8.10
C ARG A 32 -5.43 -4.29 9.48
N SER A 33 -5.59 -3.04 9.89
CA SER A 33 -6.26 -2.69 11.12
C SER A 33 -7.74 -3.07 11.07
N GLY A 34 -8.24 -3.73 12.12
CA GLY A 34 -9.66 -4.07 12.25
C GLY A 34 -10.14 -5.29 11.47
N GLU A 35 -9.28 -6.02 10.80
CA GLU A 35 -9.64 -7.33 10.23
C GLU A 35 -10.07 -8.30 11.34
N PRO A 36 -11.14 -9.09 11.10
CA PRO A 36 -11.60 -10.05 12.10
C PRO A 36 -10.49 -11.06 12.35
N GLN A 37 -10.10 -11.21 13.62
CA GLN A 37 -9.30 -12.36 14.04
C GLN A 37 -10.10 -13.61 13.69
N ARG A 38 -9.83 -14.24 12.55
CA ARG A 38 -10.27 -15.61 12.34
C ARG A 38 -9.53 -16.49 13.34
N VAL A 39 -10.25 -16.76 14.44
CA VAL A 39 -9.80 -17.52 15.58
C VAL A 39 -9.29 -18.86 15.10
N SER A 40 -8.15 -19.22 15.54
CA SER A 40 -7.58 -20.55 15.80
C SER A 40 -6.21 -20.85 15.21
N ILE A 41 -5.84 -20.33 14.05
CA ILE A 41 -4.51 -20.62 13.48
C ILE A 41 -3.50 -19.51 13.78
N ALA A 42 -3.96 -18.27 13.89
CA ALA A 42 -3.11 -17.08 14.11
C ALA A 42 -2.56 -17.00 15.54
N THR A 43 -3.37 -17.29 16.56
CA THR A 43 -2.95 -17.22 17.96
C THR A 43 -1.86 -18.25 18.31
N SER A 44 -1.84 -19.40 17.63
CA SER A 44 -0.78 -20.40 17.81
C SER A 44 0.54 -20.03 17.12
N ARG A 45 0.55 -18.99 16.26
CA ARG A 45 1.72 -18.58 15.47
C ARG A 45 2.29 -17.20 15.81
N GLY A 46 1.76 -16.52 16.84
CA GLY A 46 2.33 -15.27 17.37
C GLY A 46 2.12 -14.05 16.48
N HIS A 47 1.06 -13.99 15.66
CA HIS A 47 0.71 -12.81 14.88
C HIS A 47 -0.25 -11.95 15.68
N GLU A 48 0.23 -10.82 16.18
CA GLU A 48 -0.60 -9.78 16.77
C GLU A 48 -1.20 -8.94 15.63
N SER A 49 -2.51 -9.02 15.44
CA SER A 49 -3.23 -8.06 14.60
C SER A 49 -3.27 -6.70 15.29
N ARG A 50 -3.24 -5.62 14.52
CA ARG A 50 -3.46 -4.28 15.06
C ARG A 50 -4.85 -4.19 15.68
N PRO A 51 -4.99 -3.63 16.90
CA PRO A 51 -6.30 -3.51 17.53
C PRO A 51 -7.22 -2.57 16.76
N VAL A 52 -8.51 -2.77 16.90
CA VAL A 52 -9.52 -1.87 16.31
C VAL A 52 -9.27 -0.43 16.78
N GLY A 53 -9.16 0.50 15.83
CA GLY A 53 -8.83 1.90 16.10
C GLY A 53 -7.35 2.15 16.41
N TRP A 54 -6.48 1.21 16.10
CA TRP A 54 -5.04 1.45 16.13
C TRP A 54 -4.68 2.61 15.19
N ARG A 55 -3.75 3.42 15.66
CA ARG A 55 -3.10 4.44 14.86
C ARG A 55 -1.60 4.45 15.16
N PRO A 56 -0.74 4.74 14.19
CA PRO A 56 0.66 5.00 14.50
C PRO A 56 0.78 6.31 15.28
N GLU A 57 1.74 6.35 16.20
CA GLU A 57 2.10 7.55 16.95
C GLU A 57 3.52 7.95 16.56
N PHE A 58 3.67 9.17 16.00
CA PHE A 58 4.96 9.71 15.57
C PHE A 58 5.35 10.97 16.34
N SER A 59 4.89 11.11 17.58
CA SER A 59 5.44 12.12 18.49
C SER A 59 6.94 11.89 18.71
N ALA A 60 7.71 12.93 18.98
CA ALA A 60 9.14 12.83 19.27
C ALA A 60 9.45 11.78 20.36
N THR A 61 8.59 11.68 21.39
CA THR A 61 8.72 10.67 22.46
C THR A 61 8.50 9.24 21.93
N SER A 62 7.54 9.04 21.04
CA SER A 62 7.25 7.73 20.44
C SER A 62 8.37 7.32 19.49
N VAL A 63 8.87 8.23 18.68
CA VAL A 63 10.02 7.99 17.80
C VAL A 63 11.25 7.57 18.60
N GLU A 64 11.53 8.22 19.75
CA GLU A 64 12.66 7.83 20.59
C GLU A 64 12.48 6.44 21.23
N LYS A 65 11.27 6.06 21.60
CA LYS A 65 10.97 4.69 22.04
C LYS A 65 11.20 3.68 20.90
N PHE A 66 10.83 4.02 19.67
CA PHE A 66 11.08 3.16 18.52
C PHE A 66 12.57 3.00 18.22
N ARG A 67 13.36 4.08 18.29
CA ARG A 67 14.82 4.06 18.18
C ARG A 67 15.47 3.16 19.22
N SER A 68 15.08 3.35 20.48
CA SER A 68 15.58 2.54 21.60
C SER A 68 15.30 1.06 21.39
N LYS A 69 14.07 0.72 21.02
CA LYS A 69 13.66 -0.67 20.79
C LYS A 69 14.37 -1.30 19.58
N ARG A 70 14.49 -0.54 18.48
CA ARG A 70 15.29 -0.96 17.31
C ARG A 70 16.73 -1.27 17.70
N ASN A 71 17.37 -0.40 18.52
CA ASN A 71 18.75 -0.59 18.95
C ASN A 71 18.92 -1.83 19.84
N ASP A 72 17.95 -2.14 20.72
CA ASP A 72 17.93 -3.40 21.47
C ASP A 72 17.92 -4.62 20.51
N PHE A 73 17.03 -4.60 19.53
CA PHE A 73 16.96 -5.67 18.52
C PHE A 73 18.24 -5.77 17.70
N LEU A 74 18.84 -4.66 17.29
CA LEU A 74 20.10 -4.63 16.55
C LEU A 74 21.24 -5.23 17.36
N ASN A 75 21.34 -4.92 18.67
CA ASN A 75 22.33 -5.48 19.56
C ASN A 75 22.18 -7.00 19.74
N ARG A 76 20.95 -7.49 19.74
CA ARG A 76 20.66 -8.92 19.81
C ARG A 76 20.94 -9.63 18.48
N TRP A 77 20.63 -9.00 17.36
CA TRP A 77 20.89 -9.48 16.01
C TRP A 77 22.39 -9.59 15.73
N ASN A 78 23.20 -8.61 16.16
CA ASN A 78 24.65 -8.60 16.00
C ASN A 78 25.38 -9.73 16.78
N LYS A 79 24.71 -10.43 17.70
CA LYS A 79 25.29 -11.57 18.41
C LYS A 79 25.35 -12.86 17.59
N PHE A 80 24.67 -12.91 16.46
CA PHE A 80 24.73 -14.01 15.53
C PHE A 80 25.89 -13.82 14.56
N ASP A 81 26.79 -14.80 14.48
CA ASP A 81 27.83 -14.83 13.44
C ASP A 81 27.24 -15.46 12.16
N PRO A 82 27.06 -14.66 11.07
CA PRO A 82 26.48 -15.18 9.83
C PRO A 82 27.24 -16.38 9.23
N ASN A 83 28.56 -16.46 9.47
CA ASN A 83 29.41 -17.53 8.94
C ASN A 83 29.18 -18.87 9.65
N SER A 84 28.61 -18.83 10.85
CA SER A 84 28.25 -20.04 11.63
C SER A 84 26.85 -20.56 11.34
N LEU A 85 26.04 -19.83 10.57
CA LEU A 85 24.67 -20.17 10.25
C LEU A 85 24.58 -21.10 9.01
N SER A 86 23.52 -21.90 8.94
CA SER A 86 23.15 -22.54 7.68
C SER A 86 22.82 -21.49 6.62
N VAL A 87 22.92 -21.82 5.34
CA VAL A 87 22.55 -20.89 4.25
C VAL A 87 21.14 -20.33 4.46
N SER A 88 20.17 -21.18 4.83
CA SER A 88 18.79 -20.74 5.08
C SER A 88 18.71 -19.75 6.26
N ASP A 89 19.39 -20.06 7.38
CA ASP A 89 19.38 -19.18 8.54
C ASP A 89 20.18 -17.87 8.28
N ALA A 90 21.22 -17.91 7.45
CA ALA A 90 21.96 -16.71 7.02
C ALA A 90 21.10 -15.78 6.16
N VAL A 91 20.24 -16.34 5.29
CA VAL A 91 19.24 -15.54 4.55
C VAL A 91 18.26 -14.88 5.51
N ASP A 92 17.68 -15.63 6.46
CA ASP A 92 16.76 -15.08 7.45
C ASP A 92 17.43 -13.99 8.31
N HIS A 93 18.68 -14.20 8.72
CA HIS A 93 19.48 -13.20 9.43
C HIS A 93 19.65 -11.93 8.61
N ARG A 94 19.98 -12.04 7.32
CA ARG A 94 20.15 -10.88 6.42
C ARG A 94 18.84 -10.11 6.21
N LEU A 95 17.70 -10.81 6.03
CA LEU A 95 16.38 -10.18 5.90
C LEU A 95 15.99 -9.42 7.17
N LEU A 96 16.24 -9.97 8.36
CA LEU A 96 16.00 -9.26 9.62
C LEU A 96 16.91 -8.04 9.78
N GLY A 97 18.16 -8.12 9.32
CA GLY A 97 19.07 -6.96 9.28
C GLY A 97 18.58 -5.85 8.35
N SER A 98 18.05 -6.23 7.18
CA SER A 98 17.40 -5.30 6.24
C SER A 98 16.18 -4.61 6.89
N LEU A 99 15.32 -5.36 7.58
CA LEU A 99 14.17 -4.78 8.29
C LEU A 99 14.59 -3.77 9.37
N LEU A 100 15.58 -4.10 10.19
CA LEU A 100 16.11 -3.17 11.20
C LEU A 100 16.76 -1.93 10.59
N SER A 101 17.40 -2.10 9.42
CA SER A 101 17.98 -0.99 8.64
C SER A 101 16.88 -0.12 8.03
N ARG A 102 15.76 -0.71 7.58
CA ARG A 102 14.60 0.02 7.08
C ARG A 102 13.98 0.90 8.17
N VAL A 103 13.84 0.41 9.39
CA VAL A 103 13.34 1.23 10.50
C VAL A 103 14.27 2.43 10.78
N TYR A 104 15.59 2.24 10.71
CA TYR A 104 16.54 3.36 10.81
C TYR A 104 16.36 4.35 9.66
N TRP A 105 16.21 3.87 8.44
CA TRP A 105 15.95 4.70 7.27
C TRP A 105 14.70 5.56 7.45
N GLU A 106 13.61 4.96 7.90
CA GLU A 106 12.33 5.67 8.11
C GLU A 106 12.43 6.75 9.20
N LEU A 107 13.02 6.40 10.35
CA LEU A 107 13.01 7.26 11.55
C LEU A 107 14.10 8.33 11.55
N ASP A 108 15.28 8.01 11.00
CA ASP A 108 16.49 8.82 11.19
C ASP A 108 17.04 9.43 9.89
N VAL A 109 16.75 8.83 8.73
CA VAL A 109 17.26 9.29 7.44
C VAL A 109 16.19 10.05 6.66
N MET A 110 15.10 9.37 6.31
CA MET A 110 13.96 10.01 5.61
C MET A 110 13.26 10.99 6.53
N ARG A 111 13.00 10.56 7.74
CA ARG A 111 12.28 11.36 8.75
C ARG A 111 10.97 11.91 8.22
N SER A 112 10.23 11.08 7.46
CA SER A 112 8.98 11.51 6.83
C SER A 112 7.97 12.03 7.86
N TRP A 113 8.01 11.48 9.08
CA TRP A 113 7.16 11.91 10.20
C TRP A 113 7.35 13.39 10.60
N GLU A 114 8.48 14.05 10.29
CA GLU A 114 8.73 15.47 10.58
C GLU A 114 8.98 16.32 9.33
N ARG A 115 9.03 15.72 8.12
CA ARG A 115 9.41 16.43 6.89
C ARG A 115 8.34 16.37 5.81
N ASP A 116 7.51 15.34 5.81
CA ASP A 116 6.67 14.96 4.68
C ASP A 116 5.18 15.04 5.04
N ALA A 117 4.49 15.99 4.45
CA ALA A 117 3.05 16.18 4.67
C ALA A 117 2.21 15.03 4.07
N LEU A 118 2.69 14.39 2.97
CA LEU A 118 2.02 13.22 2.39
C LEU A 118 2.03 12.03 3.34
N PHE A 119 3.14 11.82 4.06
CA PHE A 119 3.20 10.80 5.11
C PHE A 119 2.03 10.89 6.08
N TRP A 120 1.64 12.10 6.49
CA TRP A 120 0.55 12.31 7.44
C TRP A 120 -0.83 12.08 6.82
N ILE A 121 -0.99 12.34 5.52
CA ILE A 121 -2.21 11.95 4.80
C ILE A 121 -2.37 10.42 4.81
N ASP A 122 -1.29 9.69 4.54
CA ASP A 122 -1.30 8.23 4.60
C ASP A 122 -1.62 7.71 6.02
N GLN A 123 -1.09 8.36 7.08
CA GLN A 123 -1.42 7.97 8.45
C GLN A 123 -2.86 8.27 8.83
N ALA A 124 -3.42 9.39 8.33
CA ALA A 124 -4.77 9.84 8.68
C ALA A 124 -5.85 9.10 7.89
N LEU A 125 -5.70 9.00 6.57
CA LEU A 125 -6.73 8.51 5.67
C LEU A 125 -6.46 7.09 5.12
N GLY A 126 -5.22 6.64 5.11
CA GLY A 126 -4.86 5.31 4.64
C GLY A 126 -5.57 4.17 5.39
N PRO A 127 -5.67 4.18 6.73
CA PRO A 127 -6.43 3.15 7.46
C PRO A 127 -7.92 3.11 7.10
N TYR A 128 -8.53 4.24 6.76
CA TYR A 128 -9.89 4.31 6.24
C TYR A 128 -9.98 3.65 4.87
N MET A 129 -9.10 4.05 3.95
CA MET A 129 -9.03 3.48 2.59
C MET A 129 -8.82 1.96 2.61
N ASP A 130 -7.89 1.46 3.42
CA ASP A 130 -7.60 0.04 3.55
C ASP A 130 -8.83 -0.78 3.95
N LEU A 131 -9.65 -0.24 4.86
CA LEU A 131 -10.88 -0.90 5.30
C LEU A 131 -11.98 -0.91 4.24
N LEU A 132 -11.93 -0.02 3.24
CA LEU A 132 -12.88 0.01 2.13
C LEU A 132 -12.51 -0.97 1.00
N LEU A 133 -11.23 -1.33 0.87
CA LEU A 133 -10.73 -2.18 -0.22
C LEU A 133 -11.16 -3.66 -0.11
N ASP A 134 -11.43 -4.14 1.09
CA ASP A 134 -11.83 -5.54 1.32
C ASP A 134 -13.15 -5.84 0.58
N PRO A 135 -13.20 -6.85 -0.31
CA PRO A 135 -14.40 -7.17 -1.08
C PRO A 135 -15.53 -7.84 -0.27
N MET A 136 -15.26 -8.20 0.98
CA MET A 136 -16.25 -8.85 1.84
C MET A 136 -17.33 -7.87 2.31
N GLU A 137 -18.50 -8.39 2.69
CA GLU A 137 -19.57 -7.61 3.29
C GLU A 137 -19.12 -6.91 4.59
N PHE A 138 -19.71 -5.74 4.86
CA PHE A 138 -19.41 -4.99 6.07
C PHE A 138 -20.01 -5.67 7.31
N SER A 139 -19.17 -6.35 8.07
CA SER A 139 -19.51 -6.79 9.42
C SER A 139 -19.63 -5.60 10.37
N GLU A 140 -20.34 -5.77 11.50
CA GLU A 140 -20.41 -4.75 12.57
C GLU A 140 -19.02 -4.35 13.08
N GLN A 141 -18.10 -5.31 13.16
CA GLN A 141 -16.70 -5.04 13.56
C GLN A 141 -15.97 -4.18 12.52
N ARG A 142 -16.13 -4.48 11.22
CA ARG A 142 -15.53 -3.67 10.14
C ARG A 142 -16.11 -2.26 10.13
N ALA A 143 -17.44 -2.12 10.25
CA ALA A 143 -18.10 -0.83 10.35
C ALA A 143 -17.58 -0.01 11.55
N THR A 144 -17.39 -0.66 12.70
CA THR A 144 -16.78 -0.03 13.88
C THR A 144 -15.35 0.43 13.60
N SER A 145 -14.57 -0.36 12.87
CA SER A 145 -13.17 -0.02 12.52
C SER A 145 -13.11 1.17 11.57
N VAL A 146 -14.00 1.22 10.56
CA VAL A 146 -14.13 2.36 9.63
C VAL A 146 -14.44 3.65 10.39
N ILE A 147 -15.43 3.63 11.28
CA ILE A 147 -15.79 4.81 12.09
C ILE A 147 -14.62 5.26 12.96
N LYS A 148 -13.91 4.32 13.60
CA LYS A 148 -12.76 4.65 14.45
C LYS A 148 -11.57 5.20 13.64
N ALA A 149 -11.35 4.71 12.42
CA ALA A 149 -10.34 5.29 11.53
C ALA A 149 -10.63 6.77 11.25
N LEU A 150 -11.88 7.12 10.93
CA LEU A 150 -12.30 8.51 10.74
C LEU A 150 -12.23 9.34 12.04
N GLU A 151 -12.61 8.77 13.19
CA GLU A 151 -12.51 9.43 14.51
C GLU A 151 -11.06 9.78 14.88
N ASN A 152 -10.06 9.05 14.37
CA ASN A 152 -8.65 9.30 14.62
C ASN A 152 -8.07 10.46 13.77
N VAL A 153 -8.68 10.79 12.62
CA VAL A 153 -8.14 11.77 11.65
C VAL A 153 -7.81 13.11 12.29
N PRO A 154 -8.69 13.75 13.11
CA PRO A 154 -8.39 15.05 13.73
C PRO A 154 -7.13 15.02 14.60
N ALA A 155 -6.97 13.97 15.41
CA ALA A 155 -5.81 13.84 16.28
C ALA A 155 -4.51 13.63 15.49
N ILE A 156 -4.56 12.89 14.38
CA ILE A 156 -3.40 12.64 13.50
C ILE A 156 -2.97 13.94 12.81
N PHE A 157 -3.88 14.72 12.24
CA PHE A 157 -3.52 15.99 11.60
C PHE A 157 -3.07 17.05 12.61
N SER A 158 -3.59 17.06 13.85
CA SER A 158 -3.08 17.91 14.91
C SER A 158 -1.63 17.54 15.28
N GLU A 159 -1.30 16.25 15.34
CA GLU A 159 0.07 15.76 15.55
C GLU A 159 0.97 16.13 14.37
N ALA A 160 0.45 16.02 13.13
CA ALA A 160 1.14 16.42 11.91
C ALA A 160 1.58 17.89 11.93
N CYS A 161 0.68 18.81 12.24
CA CYS A 161 1.00 20.23 12.34
C CYS A 161 2.15 20.48 13.33
N SER A 162 2.11 19.81 14.49
CA SER A 162 3.17 19.94 15.49
C SER A 162 4.51 19.36 15.05
N ALA A 163 4.49 18.22 14.35
CA ALA A 163 5.70 17.54 13.89
C ALA A 163 6.37 18.27 12.70
N LEU A 164 5.58 18.86 11.82
CA LEU A 164 6.01 19.54 10.60
C LEU A 164 6.43 21.00 10.80
N GLU A 165 6.15 21.61 11.96
CA GLU A 165 6.24 23.06 12.19
C GLU A 165 7.60 23.67 11.75
N GLU A 166 8.72 23.00 12.07
CA GLU A 166 10.05 23.53 11.82
C GLU A 166 10.80 22.87 10.65
N THR A 167 10.39 21.67 10.26
CA THR A 167 11.21 20.81 9.39
C THR A 167 10.51 20.36 8.12
N ALA A 168 9.26 20.74 7.92
CA ALA A 168 8.51 20.44 6.71
C ALA A 168 9.24 20.88 5.43
N VAL A 169 9.01 20.15 4.35
CA VAL A 169 9.65 20.35 3.05
C VAL A 169 8.62 20.79 2.02
N ALA A 170 8.80 21.96 1.40
CA ALA A 170 7.84 22.59 0.49
C ALA A 170 7.36 21.70 -0.66
N PRO A 171 8.19 20.94 -1.40
CA PRO A 171 7.69 20.04 -2.44
C PRO A 171 6.72 18.97 -1.93
N PHE A 172 6.93 18.42 -0.72
CA PHE A 172 6.01 17.45 -0.13
C PHE A 172 4.72 18.12 0.36
N ALA A 173 4.83 19.33 0.93
CA ALA A 173 3.67 20.13 1.32
C ALA A 173 2.81 20.51 0.10
N GLN A 174 3.45 20.90 -0.99
CA GLN A 174 2.76 21.23 -2.25
C GLN A 174 1.97 20.03 -2.78
N ALA A 175 2.58 18.86 -2.84
CA ALA A 175 1.92 17.63 -3.28
C ALA A 175 0.76 17.23 -2.34
N ALA A 176 0.91 17.43 -1.04
CA ALA A 176 -0.15 17.20 -0.06
C ALA A 176 -1.33 18.17 -0.24
N ILE A 177 -1.05 19.47 -0.48
CA ILE A 177 -2.08 20.46 -0.80
C ILE A 177 -2.84 20.05 -2.07
N GLU A 178 -2.14 19.67 -3.13
CA GLU A 178 -2.74 19.19 -4.37
C GLU A 178 -3.63 17.96 -4.16
N GLN A 179 -3.18 17.00 -3.36
CA GLN A 179 -3.93 15.79 -3.06
C GLN A 179 -5.22 16.06 -2.26
N LEU A 180 -5.20 17.03 -1.36
CA LEU A 180 -6.35 17.39 -0.52
C LEU A 180 -7.30 18.38 -1.20
N SER A 181 -6.87 19.07 -2.25
CA SER A 181 -7.67 20.06 -2.98
C SER A 181 -8.62 19.40 -3.98
N SER A 182 -9.60 20.16 -4.45
CA SER A 182 -10.39 19.79 -5.62
C SER A 182 -9.52 19.71 -6.87
N GLY A 183 -9.87 18.83 -7.80
CA GLY A 183 -9.06 18.62 -8.99
C GLY A 183 -9.78 17.84 -10.08
N VAL A 184 -8.97 17.21 -10.95
CA VAL A 184 -9.44 16.29 -11.97
C VAL A 184 -8.91 14.90 -11.64
N ASP A 185 -9.79 13.92 -11.53
CA ASP A 185 -9.41 12.53 -11.25
C ASP A 185 -8.77 11.86 -12.48
N ILE A 186 -8.25 10.67 -12.25
CA ILE A 186 -7.66 9.84 -13.33
C ILE A 186 -8.66 9.47 -14.44
N ARG A 187 -9.95 9.70 -14.23
CA ARG A 187 -11.04 9.49 -15.19
C ARG A 187 -11.36 10.76 -16.00
N GLY A 188 -10.65 11.88 -15.74
CA GLY A 188 -10.92 13.18 -16.36
C GLY A 188 -12.09 13.95 -15.72
N GLY A 189 -12.76 13.36 -14.72
CA GLY A 189 -13.84 14.00 -13.98
C GLY A 189 -13.34 15.03 -12.97
N LYS A 190 -14.08 16.12 -12.78
CA LYS A 190 -13.82 17.04 -11.68
C LYS A 190 -14.25 16.38 -10.37
N PHE A 191 -13.40 16.46 -9.38
CA PHE A 191 -13.74 16.04 -8.03
C PHE A 191 -13.66 17.20 -7.04
N PRO A 192 -14.49 17.18 -6.00
CA PRO A 192 -14.50 18.17 -4.95
C PRO A 192 -13.26 18.04 -4.03
N ASP A 193 -13.16 18.92 -3.06
CA ASP A 193 -12.14 18.84 -2.02
C ASP A 193 -12.29 17.60 -1.12
N ILE A 194 -11.33 17.42 -0.24
CA ILE A 194 -11.24 16.22 0.60
C ILE A 194 -12.43 16.05 1.55
N GLY A 195 -12.96 17.14 2.09
CA GLY A 195 -14.09 17.09 3.02
C GLY A 195 -15.35 16.55 2.34
N GLU A 196 -15.66 17.05 1.15
CA GLU A 196 -16.80 16.58 0.35
C GLU A 196 -16.58 15.14 -0.15
N ARG A 197 -15.35 14.77 -0.55
CA ARG A 197 -15.03 13.37 -0.95
C ARG A 197 -15.23 12.36 0.18
N ILE A 198 -14.81 12.69 1.41
CA ILE A 198 -15.07 11.85 2.58
C ILE A 198 -16.57 11.76 2.85
N ALA A 199 -17.31 12.85 2.75
CA ALA A 199 -18.76 12.86 2.93
C ALA A 199 -19.49 12.02 1.86
N MET A 200 -19.08 12.10 0.61
CA MET A 200 -19.62 11.26 -0.48
C MET A 200 -19.38 9.77 -0.22
N SER A 201 -18.14 9.41 0.16
CA SER A 201 -17.75 8.04 0.48
C SER A 201 -18.56 7.47 1.64
N THR A 202 -18.65 8.19 2.73
CA THR A 202 -19.40 7.75 3.93
C THR A 202 -20.90 7.75 3.73
N GLY A 203 -21.47 8.68 2.93
CA GLY A 203 -22.87 8.68 2.55
C GLY A 203 -23.26 7.42 1.74
N ALA A 204 -22.42 7.03 0.78
CA ALA A 204 -22.63 5.77 0.06
C ALA A 204 -22.47 4.54 0.96
N LEU A 205 -21.62 4.62 1.97
CA LEU A 205 -21.35 3.53 2.90
C LEU A 205 -22.53 3.24 3.86
N GLU A 206 -23.41 4.21 4.10
CA GLU A 206 -24.57 4.02 5.00
C GLU A 206 -25.44 2.83 4.64
N SER A 207 -25.60 2.51 3.35
CA SER A 207 -26.36 1.34 2.90
C SER A 207 -25.72 -0.01 3.23
N HIS A 208 -24.46 -0.01 3.64
CA HIS A 208 -23.65 -1.21 3.91
C HIS A 208 -23.41 -1.46 5.39
N ILE A 209 -23.75 -0.52 6.27
CA ILE A 209 -23.48 -0.62 7.71
C ILE A 209 -24.78 -0.56 8.54
N PRO A 210 -24.78 -1.09 9.80
CA PRO A 210 -25.96 -1.09 10.64
C PRO A 210 -26.50 0.32 10.93
N VAL A 211 -27.81 0.51 10.80
CA VAL A 211 -28.52 1.79 11.03
C VAL A 211 -28.12 2.48 12.35
N PRO A 212 -27.94 1.79 13.49
CA PRO A 212 -27.54 2.43 14.74
C PRO A 212 -26.17 3.12 14.70
N MET A 213 -25.36 2.85 13.66
CA MET A 213 -24.02 3.44 13.49
C MET A 213 -24.02 4.68 12.59
N HIS A 214 -25.10 4.98 11.86
CA HIS A 214 -25.15 6.05 10.85
C HIS A 214 -24.84 7.43 11.45
N GLU A 215 -25.46 7.80 12.57
CA GLU A 215 -25.22 9.08 13.22
C GLU A 215 -23.74 9.26 13.63
N ARG A 216 -23.15 8.19 14.17
CA ARG A 216 -21.73 8.20 14.56
C ARG A 216 -20.81 8.29 13.34
N LEU A 217 -21.14 7.57 12.25
CA LEU A 217 -20.42 7.66 10.97
C LEU A 217 -20.46 9.09 10.41
N ALA A 218 -21.63 9.68 10.33
CA ALA A 218 -21.81 11.05 9.82
C ALA A 218 -21.02 12.08 10.64
N LEU A 219 -21.03 11.96 11.97
CA LEU A 219 -20.25 12.84 12.84
C LEU A 219 -18.74 12.65 12.65
N ALA A 220 -18.27 11.41 12.56
CA ALA A 220 -16.86 11.09 12.34
C ALA A 220 -16.40 11.60 10.96
N SER A 221 -17.20 11.39 9.91
CA SER A 221 -16.99 11.90 8.56
C SER A 221 -16.80 13.40 8.53
N LYS A 222 -17.76 14.14 9.12
CA LYS A 222 -17.71 15.60 9.20
C LYS A 222 -16.43 16.09 9.86
N LYS A 223 -16.08 15.56 11.03
CA LYS A 223 -14.87 15.96 11.77
C LYS A 223 -13.58 15.60 11.00
N ALA A 224 -13.56 14.47 10.32
CA ALA A 224 -12.41 14.06 9.51
C ALA A 224 -12.22 15.02 8.32
N GLY A 225 -13.30 15.36 7.62
CA GLY A 225 -13.27 16.33 6.50
C GLY A 225 -12.81 17.71 6.96
N GLU A 226 -13.45 18.29 8.00
CA GLU A 226 -13.08 19.59 8.57
C GLU A 226 -11.59 19.63 8.95
N SER A 227 -11.10 18.58 9.60
CA SER A 227 -9.71 18.49 10.02
C SER A 227 -8.72 18.34 8.86
N ALA A 228 -9.09 17.65 7.78
CA ALA A 228 -8.27 17.55 6.57
C ALA A 228 -8.18 18.88 5.84
N GLU A 229 -9.27 19.66 5.77
CA GLU A 229 -9.28 21.01 5.22
C GLU A 229 -8.45 21.97 6.09
N GLU A 230 -8.55 21.91 7.40
CA GLU A 230 -7.73 22.70 8.33
C GLU A 230 -6.24 22.38 8.12
N PHE A 231 -5.87 21.12 7.96
CA PHE A 231 -4.49 20.72 7.67
C PHE A 231 -4.01 21.28 6.32
N ARG A 232 -4.82 21.19 5.26
CA ARG A 232 -4.49 21.81 3.96
C ARG A 232 -4.25 23.32 4.11
N ASN A 233 -5.15 24.03 4.76
CA ASN A 233 -5.04 25.49 4.95
C ASN A 233 -3.81 25.85 5.79
N TRP A 234 -3.45 25.01 6.76
CA TRP A 234 -2.23 25.15 7.55
C TRP A 234 -0.98 25.02 6.67
N LEU A 235 -0.94 24.04 5.76
CA LEU A 235 0.15 23.86 4.79
C LEU A 235 0.24 25.06 3.83
N GLU A 236 -0.88 25.50 3.23
CA GLU A 236 -0.95 26.64 2.31
C GLU A 236 -0.40 27.91 2.94
N SER A 237 -0.67 28.14 4.22
CA SER A 237 -0.19 29.32 4.94
C SER A 237 1.32 29.34 5.21
N ARG A 238 2.03 28.21 5.04
CA ARG A 238 3.44 28.00 5.43
C ARG A 238 4.37 27.54 4.33
N VAL A 239 3.85 27.01 3.24
CA VAL A 239 4.63 26.34 2.19
C VAL A 239 5.76 27.19 1.65
N ASP A 240 5.56 28.49 1.49
CA ASP A 240 6.58 29.44 0.98
C ASP A 240 7.78 29.63 1.92
N SER A 241 7.62 29.33 3.20
CA SER A 241 8.70 29.43 4.22
C SER A 241 9.42 28.12 4.48
N MET A 242 8.93 27.01 3.91
CA MET A 242 9.49 25.67 4.14
C MET A 242 10.82 25.44 3.38
N LYS A 243 11.61 24.49 3.85
CA LYS A 243 12.82 24.02 3.16
C LYS A 243 12.46 23.37 1.82
N THR A 244 13.39 23.42 0.87
CA THR A 244 13.16 22.87 -0.49
C THR A 244 13.89 21.56 -0.76
N SER A 245 14.86 21.17 0.07
CA SER A 245 15.68 19.98 -0.16
C SER A 245 14.94 18.69 0.20
N THR A 246 14.69 17.85 -0.80
CA THR A 246 14.06 16.54 -0.65
C THR A 246 15.07 15.39 -0.62
N ALA A 247 16.25 15.59 -1.24
CA ALA A 247 17.23 14.52 -1.47
C ALA A 247 17.97 14.11 -0.20
N VAL A 248 18.25 12.82 -0.08
CA VAL A 248 19.07 12.25 1.01
C VAL A 248 20.56 12.25 0.70
N GLY A 249 20.94 12.46 -0.56
CA GLY A 249 22.32 12.44 -1.04
C GLY A 249 22.79 11.04 -1.46
N ARG A 250 23.85 11.03 -2.31
CA ARG A 250 24.35 9.83 -2.99
C ARG A 250 24.83 8.74 -2.02
N ASP A 251 25.63 9.09 -1.04
CA ASP A 251 26.24 8.10 -0.14
C ASP A 251 25.21 7.44 0.76
N VAL A 252 24.22 8.21 1.21
CA VAL A 252 23.09 7.72 2.00
C VAL A 252 22.18 6.81 1.14
N PHE A 253 21.98 7.15 -0.13
CA PHE A 253 21.22 6.30 -1.06
C PHE A 253 21.97 4.97 -1.31
N ILE A 254 23.30 4.98 -1.47
CA ILE A 254 24.10 3.75 -1.57
C ILE A 254 23.95 2.89 -0.30
N TRP A 255 23.97 3.54 0.87
CA TRP A 255 23.73 2.82 2.12
C TRP A 255 22.34 2.13 2.12
N PHE A 256 21.30 2.84 1.66
CA PHE A 256 19.95 2.26 1.52
C PHE A 256 19.94 1.04 0.58
N LEU A 257 20.51 1.17 -0.62
CA LEU A 257 20.59 0.07 -1.57
C LEU A 257 21.21 -1.19 -0.94
N ARG A 258 22.31 -1.03 -0.22
CA ARG A 258 23.07 -2.14 0.37
C ARG A 258 22.43 -2.75 1.61
N ASN A 259 21.83 -1.93 2.48
CA ASN A 259 21.38 -2.37 3.80
C ASN A 259 19.87 -2.58 3.88
N VAL A 260 19.09 -1.89 3.08
CA VAL A 260 17.62 -2.01 3.05
C VAL A 260 17.18 -2.84 1.85
N SER A 261 17.57 -2.46 0.63
CA SER A 261 17.19 -3.18 -0.60
C SER A 261 18.04 -4.43 -0.87
N ILE A 262 19.15 -4.60 -0.15
CA ILE A 262 20.11 -5.73 -0.31
C ILE A 262 20.67 -5.78 -1.75
N MET A 263 20.77 -4.65 -2.43
CA MET A 263 21.31 -4.48 -3.77
C MET A 263 22.79 -4.07 -3.73
N HIS A 264 23.57 -4.58 -4.67
CA HIS A 264 25.01 -4.29 -4.76
C HIS A 264 25.37 -3.28 -5.86
N GLU A 265 24.42 -3.02 -6.75
CA GLU A 265 24.57 -2.07 -7.85
C GLU A 265 24.81 -0.65 -7.33
N SER A 266 25.62 0.12 -8.04
CA SER A 266 25.75 1.54 -7.80
C SER A 266 24.56 2.31 -8.39
N PRO A 267 24.29 3.54 -7.93
CA PRO A 267 23.29 4.39 -8.59
C PRO A 267 23.55 4.58 -10.10
N GLU A 268 24.81 4.63 -10.48
CA GLU A 268 25.24 4.76 -11.87
C GLU A 268 24.89 3.50 -12.69
N ASP A 269 25.14 2.32 -12.15
CA ASP A 269 24.76 1.04 -12.79
C ASP A 269 23.24 0.96 -12.98
N LEU A 270 22.47 1.40 -11.99
CA LEU A 270 21.00 1.44 -12.07
C LEU A 270 20.53 2.42 -13.16
N VAL A 271 21.13 3.61 -13.25
CA VAL A 271 20.81 4.60 -14.29
C VAL A 271 21.17 4.06 -15.67
N ASP A 272 22.32 3.42 -15.82
CA ASP A 272 22.74 2.84 -17.10
C ASP A 272 21.85 1.64 -17.48
N GLY A 273 21.44 0.84 -16.52
CA GLY A 273 20.41 -0.20 -16.70
C GLY A 273 19.09 0.39 -17.21
N ALA A 274 18.58 1.41 -16.51
CA ALA A 274 17.34 2.08 -16.87
C ALA A 274 17.41 2.72 -18.28
N ARG A 275 18.53 3.32 -18.68
CA ARG A 275 18.73 3.87 -20.02
C ARG A 275 18.67 2.79 -21.10
N ARG A 276 19.31 1.64 -20.86
CA ARG A 276 19.25 0.51 -21.82
C ARG A 276 17.82 0.00 -21.97
N GLU A 277 17.09 -0.18 -20.86
CA GLU A 277 15.69 -0.60 -20.88
C GLU A 277 14.78 0.43 -21.57
N TYR A 278 14.99 1.70 -21.32
CA TYR A 278 14.26 2.77 -22.00
C TYR A 278 14.46 2.72 -23.52
N CYS A 279 15.72 2.62 -23.97
CA CYS A 279 16.01 2.49 -25.41
C CYS A 279 15.39 1.23 -26.02
N ARG A 280 15.45 0.10 -25.31
CA ARG A 280 14.82 -1.15 -25.72
C ARG A 280 13.30 -1.02 -25.82
N SER A 281 12.67 -0.40 -24.82
CA SER A 281 11.23 -0.16 -24.79
C SER A 281 10.77 0.73 -25.94
N LEU A 282 11.52 1.79 -26.28
CA LEU A 282 11.22 2.64 -27.43
C LEU A 282 11.27 1.88 -28.76
N VAL A 283 12.24 0.97 -28.92
CA VAL A 283 12.33 0.12 -30.11
C VAL A 283 11.13 -0.82 -30.19
N TRP A 284 10.78 -1.46 -29.08
CA TRP A 284 9.63 -2.36 -29.02
C TRP A 284 8.32 -1.62 -29.26
N GLU A 285 8.13 -0.44 -28.71
CA GLU A 285 6.95 0.40 -28.97
C GLU A 285 6.81 0.70 -30.47
N LYS A 286 7.87 1.18 -31.11
CA LYS A 286 7.85 1.48 -32.55
C LYS A 286 7.60 0.25 -33.41
N LEU A 287 8.22 -0.89 -33.06
CA LEU A 287 8.03 -2.15 -33.79
C LEU A 287 6.58 -2.64 -33.60
N SER A 288 6.07 -2.64 -32.37
CA SER A 288 4.70 -3.06 -32.07
C SER A 288 3.68 -2.18 -32.77
N ASN A 289 3.86 -0.86 -32.74
CA ASN A 289 3.00 0.08 -33.45
C ASN A 289 3.01 -0.14 -34.96
N HIS A 290 4.18 -0.46 -35.57
CA HIS A 290 4.29 -0.79 -37.00
C HIS A 290 3.56 -2.09 -37.29
N LEU A 291 3.80 -3.16 -36.54
CA LEU A 291 3.17 -4.47 -36.71
C LEU A 291 1.65 -4.44 -36.51
N SER A 292 1.18 -3.58 -35.62
CA SER A 292 -0.24 -3.44 -35.26
C SER A 292 -0.95 -2.32 -36.04
N SER A 293 -0.25 -1.63 -36.97
CA SER A 293 -0.79 -0.43 -37.64
C SER A 293 -2.08 -0.66 -38.42
N SER A 294 -2.34 -1.89 -38.86
CA SER A 294 -3.57 -2.29 -39.56
C SER A 294 -4.59 -2.99 -38.65
N VAL A 295 -4.28 -3.20 -37.37
CA VAL A 295 -5.18 -3.86 -36.42
C VAL A 295 -6.02 -2.78 -35.73
N PRO A 296 -7.36 -2.81 -35.87
CA PRO A 296 -8.20 -1.86 -35.16
C PRO A 296 -8.11 -2.09 -33.66
N LEU A 297 -8.17 -0.99 -32.88
CA LEU A 297 -8.28 -1.09 -31.43
C LEU A 297 -9.58 -1.81 -31.06
N PRO A 298 -9.56 -2.74 -30.09
CA PRO A 298 -10.78 -3.31 -29.55
C PRO A 298 -11.74 -2.22 -29.06
N PRO A 299 -13.06 -2.38 -29.24
CA PRO A 299 -14.01 -1.44 -28.68
C PRO A 299 -13.94 -1.43 -27.15
N LEU A 300 -14.38 -0.35 -26.53
CA LEU A 300 -14.62 -0.35 -25.10
C LEU A 300 -15.82 -1.28 -24.78
N PRO A 301 -15.81 -1.99 -23.67
CA PRO A 301 -16.98 -2.68 -23.15
C PRO A 301 -18.13 -1.69 -22.90
N ASN A 302 -19.38 -2.17 -22.99
CA ASN A 302 -20.56 -1.31 -22.81
C ASN A 302 -20.92 -1.08 -21.32
N SER A 303 -20.31 -1.85 -20.41
CA SER A 303 -20.57 -1.76 -18.98
C SER A 303 -19.40 -2.33 -18.17
N ALA A 304 -19.30 -1.95 -16.90
CA ALA A 304 -18.34 -2.54 -15.96
C ALA A 304 -18.53 -4.07 -15.82
N LYS A 305 -19.76 -4.55 -15.88
CA LYS A 305 -20.05 -6.00 -15.85
C LYS A 305 -19.43 -6.71 -17.05
N GLU A 306 -19.63 -6.20 -18.27
CA GLU A 306 -19.03 -6.78 -19.47
C GLU A 306 -17.49 -6.74 -19.43
N GLN A 307 -16.92 -5.65 -18.91
CA GLN A 307 -15.48 -5.54 -18.70
C GLN A 307 -14.94 -6.63 -17.77
N CYS A 308 -15.61 -6.87 -16.64
CA CYS A 308 -15.23 -7.92 -15.69
C CYS A 308 -15.36 -9.33 -16.29
N GLU A 309 -16.39 -9.57 -17.12
CA GLU A 309 -16.58 -10.85 -17.82
C GLU A 309 -15.47 -11.10 -18.88
N ILE A 310 -15.04 -10.06 -19.59
CA ILE A 310 -13.91 -10.14 -20.54
C ILE A 310 -12.63 -10.45 -19.76
N GLU A 311 -12.36 -9.71 -18.72
CA GLU A 311 -11.15 -9.86 -17.91
C GLU A 311 -11.05 -11.25 -17.28
N ALA A 312 -12.12 -11.78 -16.71
CA ALA A 312 -12.13 -13.12 -16.10
C ALA A 312 -11.80 -14.23 -17.14
N ARG A 313 -12.25 -14.10 -18.39
CA ARG A 313 -11.89 -15.02 -19.46
C ARG A 313 -10.40 -14.90 -19.86
N ASP A 314 -9.92 -13.68 -19.93
CA ASP A 314 -8.53 -13.40 -20.27
C ASP A 314 -7.58 -13.84 -19.14
N GLU A 315 -7.97 -13.67 -17.87
CA GLU A 315 -7.21 -14.18 -16.72
C GLU A 315 -7.04 -15.70 -16.79
N GLN A 316 -8.12 -16.43 -17.04
CA GLN A 316 -8.03 -17.88 -17.20
C GLN A 316 -7.17 -18.27 -18.39
N SER A 317 -7.29 -17.58 -19.52
CA SER A 317 -6.48 -17.83 -20.71
C SER A 317 -4.98 -17.61 -20.44
N ILE A 318 -4.62 -16.58 -19.68
CA ILE A 318 -3.24 -16.29 -19.27
C ILE A 318 -2.71 -17.40 -18.34
N ARG A 319 -3.50 -17.86 -17.37
CA ARG A 319 -3.11 -18.97 -16.49
C ARG A 319 -2.86 -20.25 -17.30
N ASP A 320 -3.75 -20.56 -18.24
CA ASP A 320 -3.57 -21.70 -19.14
C ASP A 320 -2.30 -21.56 -19.99
N PHE A 321 -2.03 -20.35 -20.47
CA PHE A 321 -0.80 -20.04 -21.20
C PHE A 321 0.46 -20.28 -20.35
N TYR A 322 0.45 -19.86 -19.08
CA TYR A 322 1.57 -20.10 -18.15
C TYR A 322 1.82 -21.59 -17.94
N VAL A 323 0.77 -22.37 -17.72
CA VAL A 323 0.88 -23.82 -17.49
C VAL A 323 1.35 -24.53 -18.75
N ASN A 324 0.70 -24.28 -19.89
CA ASN A 324 0.99 -24.94 -21.17
C ASN A 324 2.41 -24.67 -21.68
N ASN A 325 2.93 -23.47 -21.42
CA ASN A 325 4.28 -23.09 -21.81
C ASN A 325 5.32 -23.27 -20.68
N ARG A 326 4.93 -23.81 -19.51
CA ARG A 326 5.81 -24.05 -18.34
C ARG A 326 6.52 -22.77 -17.87
N LEU A 327 5.85 -21.63 -17.94
CA LEU A 327 6.39 -20.33 -17.53
C LEU A 327 6.24 -20.09 -16.05
N LEU A 328 5.07 -20.42 -15.49
CA LEU A 328 4.74 -20.20 -14.09
C LEU A 328 3.79 -21.30 -13.60
N SER A 329 4.09 -21.88 -12.43
CA SER A 329 3.23 -22.87 -11.79
C SER A 329 1.95 -22.23 -11.29
N GLN A 330 0.82 -22.92 -11.48
CA GLN A 330 -0.50 -22.52 -10.99
C GLN A 330 -1.02 -23.62 -10.07
N PRO A 331 -0.70 -23.59 -8.74
CA PRO A 331 -1.22 -24.57 -7.81
C PRO A 331 -2.75 -24.52 -7.70
N ASP A 332 -3.42 -25.66 -7.55
CA ASP A 332 -4.88 -25.77 -7.49
C ASP A 332 -5.53 -24.95 -6.36
N ASN A 333 -4.77 -24.64 -5.32
CA ASN A 333 -5.24 -23.83 -4.19
C ASN A 333 -4.93 -22.34 -4.33
N LEU A 334 -4.43 -21.90 -5.48
CA LEU A 334 -4.21 -20.49 -5.78
C LEU A 334 -5.52 -19.89 -6.33
N GLY A 335 -6.08 -18.90 -5.64
CA GLY A 335 -7.23 -18.15 -6.12
C GLY A 335 -6.92 -17.34 -7.38
N HIS A 336 -7.90 -16.60 -7.87
CA HIS A 336 -7.81 -15.71 -9.02
C HIS A 336 -7.59 -14.26 -8.57
N TYR A 337 -7.12 -13.42 -9.48
CA TYR A 337 -7.13 -11.97 -9.33
C TYR A 337 -8.05 -11.41 -10.41
N LEU A 338 -9.18 -10.86 -10.01
CA LEU A 338 -10.29 -10.53 -10.92
C LEU A 338 -10.71 -9.07 -10.79
N ASN A 339 -11.20 -8.51 -11.88
CA ASN A 339 -11.81 -7.19 -11.84
C ASN A 339 -13.20 -7.23 -11.17
N ALA A 340 -13.52 -6.16 -10.46
CA ALA A 340 -14.86 -5.87 -9.97
C ALA A 340 -15.18 -4.38 -10.21
N PRO A 341 -16.46 -4.03 -10.42
CA PRO A 341 -16.86 -2.64 -10.48
C PRO A 341 -16.47 -1.92 -9.18
N ILE A 342 -15.93 -0.70 -9.31
CA ILE A 342 -15.58 0.10 -8.14
C ILE A 342 -16.85 0.45 -7.34
N PRO A 343 -16.90 0.14 -6.04
CA PRO A 343 -18.06 0.50 -5.21
C PRO A 343 -18.20 2.02 -5.07
N ASP A 344 -19.45 2.49 -4.94
CA ASP A 344 -19.77 3.91 -4.81
C ASP A 344 -19.11 4.56 -3.57
N TYR A 345 -18.94 3.79 -2.50
CA TYR A 345 -18.26 4.27 -1.29
C TYR A 345 -16.74 4.37 -1.46
N LEU A 346 -16.14 3.62 -2.38
CA LEU A 346 -14.70 3.61 -2.63
C LEU A 346 -14.30 4.66 -3.67
N ALA A 347 -15.13 4.90 -4.68
CA ALA A 347 -14.83 5.78 -5.80
C ALA A 347 -14.38 7.20 -5.38
N PRO A 348 -15.01 7.89 -4.41
CA PRO A 348 -14.62 9.25 -4.03
C PRO A 348 -13.23 9.34 -3.37
N VAL A 349 -12.76 8.26 -2.76
CA VAL A 349 -11.48 8.21 -2.02
C VAL A 349 -10.42 7.34 -2.70
N GLY A 350 -10.71 6.80 -3.87
CA GLY A 350 -9.80 5.94 -4.65
C GLY A 350 -8.48 6.60 -5.08
N PHE A 351 -8.33 7.92 -4.89
CA PHE A 351 -7.09 8.65 -5.12
C PHE A 351 -6.03 8.44 -4.00
N LEU A 352 -6.46 7.94 -2.82
CA LEU A 352 -5.57 7.73 -1.67
C LEU A 352 -4.62 6.56 -1.86
N ALA A 353 -5.02 5.55 -2.64
CA ALA A 353 -4.19 4.38 -2.92
C ALA A 353 -4.64 3.68 -4.21
N VAL A 354 -3.91 2.64 -4.60
CA VAL A 354 -4.35 1.74 -5.69
C VAL A 354 -5.64 1.04 -5.28
N THR A 355 -6.65 1.07 -6.15
CA THR A 355 -7.97 0.47 -5.88
C THR A 355 -7.96 -1.03 -6.14
N ASN A 356 -7.09 -1.75 -5.47
CA ASN A 356 -7.04 -3.21 -5.51
C ASN A 356 -6.94 -3.82 -4.12
N ASP A 357 -7.34 -5.07 -4.01
CA ASP A 357 -7.14 -5.91 -2.85
C ASP A 357 -6.52 -7.24 -3.30
N LEU A 358 -5.20 -7.33 -3.19
CA LEU A 358 -4.47 -8.49 -3.69
C LEU A 358 -4.77 -9.76 -2.89
N THR A 359 -4.48 -9.77 -1.62
CA THR A 359 -4.80 -10.81 -0.62
C THR A 359 -4.05 -10.54 0.68
N ASP A 360 -4.32 -11.32 1.71
CA ASP A 360 -3.55 -11.36 2.94
C ASP A 360 -3.45 -12.78 3.53
N GLU A 361 -2.72 -12.93 4.63
CA GLU A 361 -2.47 -14.22 5.29
C GLU A 361 -3.75 -14.94 5.74
N TYR A 362 -4.85 -14.21 5.95
CA TYR A 362 -6.12 -14.74 6.50
C TYR A 362 -7.18 -15.01 5.42
N ARG A 363 -6.94 -14.58 4.18
CA ARG A 363 -7.89 -14.65 3.06
C ARG A 363 -7.33 -15.42 1.85
N LEU A 364 -6.44 -16.38 2.08
CA LEU A 364 -5.79 -17.17 1.02
C LEU A 364 -6.74 -18.10 0.26
N ASP A 365 -7.96 -18.26 0.73
CA ASP A 365 -9.06 -18.99 0.10
C ASP A 365 -9.99 -18.10 -0.74
N GLN A 366 -9.67 -16.80 -0.84
CA GLN A 366 -10.45 -15.81 -1.59
C GLN A 366 -9.66 -15.32 -2.80
N ASN A 367 -10.38 -14.82 -3.80
CA ASN A 367 -9.79 -14.15 -4.93
C ASN A 367 -9.29 -12.76 -4.53
N GLY A 368 -8.20 -12.31 -5.15
CA GLY A 368 -7.84 -10.91 -5.17
C GLY A 368 -8.76 -10.12 -6.11
N VAL A 369 -8.87 -8.82 -5.89
CA VAL A 369 -9.78 -7.95 -6.63
C VAL A 369 -9.06 -6.71 -7.13
N SER A 370 -9.33 -6.33 -8.37
CA SER A 370 -9.02 -5.02 -8.95
C SER A 370 -10.33 -4.26 -9.18
N TYR A 371 -10.50 -3.13 -8.53
CA TYR A 371 -11.68 -2.30 -8.74
C TYR A 371 -11.51 -1.40 -9.96
N VAL A 372 -12.41 -1.53 -10.92
CA VAL A 372 -12.36 -0.82 -12.20
C VAL A 372 -13.51 0.18 -12.35
N PRO A 373 -13.26 1.37 -12.93
CA PRO A 373 -14.33 2.32 -13.23
C PRO A 373 -15.22 1.83 -14.36
N ASP A 374 -16.43 2.38 -14.44
CA ASP A 374 -17.36 2.10 -15.54
C ASP A 374 -16.74 2.57 -16.87
N PRO A 375 -16.63 1.68 -17.89
CA PRO A 375 -16.04 2.01 -19.18
C PRO A 375 -16.88 2.98 -20.03
N SER A 376 -18.14 3.25 -19.66
CA SER A 376 -18.96 4.28 -20.28
C SER A 376 -18.56 5.71 -19.90
N LEU A 377 -17.75 5.89 -18.87
CA LEU A 377 -17.23 7.18 -18.44
C LEU A 377 -16.10 7.65 -19.36
N ASP A 378 -15.77 8.94 -19.30
CA ASP A 378 -14.59 9.48 -19.97
C ASP A 378 -13.32 9.02 -19.23
N LEU A 379 -12.79 7.89 -19.67
CA LEU A 379 -11.64 7.24 -19.05
C LEU A 379 -10.32 7.87 -19.50
N GLY A 380 -9.43 8.14 -18.57
CA GLY A 380 -8.03 8.42 -18.88
C GLY A 380 -7.37 7.25 -19.64
N TYR A 381 -6.28 7.54 -20.36
CA TYR A 381 -5.58 6.59 -21.26
C TYR A 381 -5.36 5.20 -20.64
N PHE A 382 -4.86 5.13 -19.42
CA PHE A 382 -4.52 3.86 -18.75
C PHE A 382 -5.76 2.98 -18.54
N HIS A 383 -6.84 3.55 -18.00
CA HIS A 383 -8.07 2.80 -17.76
C HIS A 383 -8.76 2.41 -19.07
N ALA A 384 -8.75 3.30 -20.07
CA ALA A 384 -9.29 2.98 -21.40
C ALA A 384 -8.51 1.85 -22.08
N ALA A 385 -7.18 1.82 -21.95
CA ALA A 385 -6.34 0.75 -22.49
C ALA A 385 -6.63 -0.58 -21.80
N ASN A 386 -6.69 -0.60 -20.47
CA ASN A 386 -7.01 -1.80 -19.70
C ASN A 386 -8.46 -2.30 -19.94
N ALA A 387 -9.41 -1.40 -20.13
CA ALA A 387 -10.78 -1.79 -20.46
C ALA A 387 -10.89 -2.46 -21.84
N ARG A 388 -10.05 -2.05 -22.82
CA ARG A 388 -10.00 -2.67 -24.16
C ARG A 388 -9.25 -3.99 -24.19
N ASP A 389 -8.16 -4.07 -23.45
CA ASP A 389 -7.30 -5.25 -23.37
C ASP A 389 -6.71 -5.37 -21.95
N PRO A 390 -7.35 -6.16 -21.07
CA PRO A 390 -6.94 -6.26 -19.67
C PRO A 390 -5.68 -7.12 -19.45
N ARG A 391 -5.16 -7.82 -20.49
CA ARG A 391 -4.10 -8.83 -20.35
C ARG A 391 -2.82 -8.28 -19.75
N ALA A 392 -2.45 -7.03 -20.08
CA ALA A 392 -1.26 -6.40 -19.49
C ALA A 392 -1.42 -6.15 -17.99
N GLY A 393 -2.59 -5.65 -17.57
CA GLY A 393 -2.93 -5.48 -16.15
C GLY A 393 -3.01 -6.81 -15.41
N ILE A 394 -3.63 -7.83 -16.00
CA ILE A 394 -3.72 -9.17 -15.42
C ILE A 394 -2.32 -9.76 -15.19
N ILE A 395 -1.41 -9.64 -16.16
CA ILE A 395 -0.04 -10.16 -16.04
C ILE A 395 0.71 -9.39 -14.92
N HIS A 396 0.58 -8.08 -14.87
CA HIS A 396 1.28 -7.25 -13.89
C HIS A 396 0.74 -7.48 -12.47
N GLU A 397 -0.52 -7.20 -12.24
CA GLU A 397 -1.14 -7.26 -10.90
C GLU A 397 -1.41 -8.71 -10.45
N GLY A 398 -1.75 -9.60 -11.39
CA GLY A 398 -1.96 -11.02 -11.09
C GLY A 398 -0.70 -11.71 -10.58
N VAL A 399 0.50 -11.31 -11.04
CA VAL A 399 1.77 -11.83 -10.51
C VAL A 399 2.01 -11.34 -9.08
N HIS A 400 1.64 -10.10 -8.74
CA HIS A 400 1.71 -9.61 -7.34
C HIS A 400 0.77 -10.42 -6.43
N TYR A 401 -0.47 -10.67 -6.86
CA TYR A 401 -1.39 -11.54 -6.14
C TYR A 401 -0.81 -12.93 -5.92
N GLN A 402 -0.27 -13.58 -6.96
CA GLN A 402 0.33 -14.91 -6.86
C GLN A 402 1.52 -14.93 -5.92
N GLN A 403 2.42 -13.95 -6.01
CA GLN A 403 3.58 -13.81 -5.14
C GLN A 403 3.17 -13.73 -3.67
N LEU A 404 2.19 -12.89 -3.35
CA LEU A 404 1.69 -12.73 -1.99
C LEU A 404 0.99 -14.00 -1.50
N ALA A 405 0.08 -14.57 -2.30
CA ALA A 405 -0.68 -15.76 -1.92
C ALA A 405 0.25 -16.98 -1.68
N LEU A 406 1.29 -17.16 -2.47
CA LEU A 406 2.29 -18.20 -2.28
C LEU A 406 3.25 -17.88 -1.14
N GLY A 407 3.66 -16.61 -1.01
CA GLY A 407 4.52 -16.12 0.08
C GLY A 407 3.89 -16.36 1.44
N TYR A 408 2.64 -15.99 1.64
CA TYR A 408 1.92 -16.21 2.90
C TYR A 408 1.76 -17.68 3.29
N ARG A 409 1.82 -18.61 2.32
CA ARG A 409 1.81 -20.07 2.58
C ARG A 409 3.18 -20.64 2.93
N HIS A 410 4.23 -19.84 2.89
CA HIS A 410 5.58 -20.33 3.18
C HIS A 410 5.67 -20.91 4.60
N GLU A 411 6.32 -22.08 4.77
CA GLU A 411 6.45 -22.77 6.06
C GLU A 411 7.23 -21.97 7.11
N ASN A 412 8.24 -21.18 6.67
CA ASN A 412 8.98 -20.27 7.53
C ASN A 412 8.24 -18.95 7.69
N PRO A 413 7.67 -18.65 8.88
CA PRO A 413 6.89 -17.43 9.10
C PRO A 413 7.69 -16.15 8.92
N LEU A 414 9.03 -16.19 9.04
CA LEU A 414 9.87 -15.01 8.80
C LEU A 414 9.86 -14.59 7.33
N ARG A 415 9.57 -15.50 6.40
CA ARG A 415 9.58 -15.25 4.95
C ARG A 415 8.20 -14.91 4.37
N ARG A 416 7.16 -14.97 5.19
CA ARG A 416 5.80 -14.65 4.73
C ARG A 416 5.55 -13.17 4.50
N ARG A 417 6.46 -12.34 4.95
CA ARG A 417 6.33 -10.88 4.96
C ARG A 417 7.26 -10.19 3.96
N TYR A 418 8.02 -10.97 3.21
CA TYR A 418 8.96 -10.46 2.20
C TYR A 418 8.54 -10.85 0.79
#